data_00668143638c6a62dffbc0d669aea8f8
#
_entry.id   00668143638c6a62dffbc0d669aea8f8
#
_cell.length_a   1.000
_cell.length_b   1.000
_cell.length_c   1.000
_cell.angle_alpha   90.00
_cell.angle_beta   90.00
_cell.angle_gamma   90.00
#
_symmetry.space_group_name_H-M   'P 1'
#
loop_
_entity.id
_entity.type
_entity.pdbx_description
1 polymer ?
#
loop_
_entity_poly.entity_id
_entity_poly.type
_entity_poly.pdbx_seq_one_letter_code
_entity_poly.pdbx_strand_id
1 'polypeptide(L)'
;MNLTRLAGDIHRFGITCRRVAVAVTVISVSLHAGAEAPDRDGTQIATTVCAACHGMDGNSMIAANPHLAQQSEQYIAAQLAAYKSGARVNPIMQGMAAGLTPGEMKAVGAYFAKQRLAKPAIAKDKKLALEGQQIWRAGIKKLDVPACAGCHGPAGAGIPAQYPRVAGQWGDYTLDALKQYAAGTRKNVMMQPIAQRLSEGQMKALSEYMAGLR
;
A
#
# COMPACT_ATOMS: atom_id res chain seq x y z
N MET A 1 -63.43 -60.45 39.62
CA MET A 1 -64.78 -60.11 40.19
C MET A 1 -65.06 -58.71 39.69
N ASN A 2 -65.87 -58.70 38.68
CA ASN A 2 -67.26 -58.14 38.61
C ASN A 2 -67.33 -56.67 38.92
N LEU A 3 -67.62 -55.97 37.88
CA LEU A 3 -68.97 -55.35 37.43
C LEU A 3 -69.10 -53.93 37.99
N THR A 4 -69.64 -52.90 37.41
CA THR A 4 -70.64 -52.76 36.33
C THR A 4 -70.74 -51.27 36.03
N ARG A 5 -70.96 -50.88 34.75
CA ARG A 5 -71.79 -49.79 34.17
C ARG A 5 -72.13 -48.57 35.06
N LEU A 6 -71.90 -47.41 34.49
CA LEU A 6 -72.96 -46.38 34.32
C LEU A 6 -72.68 -45.51 33.15
N ALA A 7 -73.67 -45.48 32.25
CA ALA A 7 -73.71 -44.54 31.10
C ALA A 7 -74.17 -43.16 31.59
N GLY A 8 -73.57 -42.12 31.06
CA GLY A 8 -73.98 -40.77 31.30
C GLY A 8 -73.81 -39.96 30.01
N ASP A 9 -74.90 -39.46 29.51
CA ASP A 9 -75.07 -38.60 28.36
C ASP A 9 -74.11 -37.40 28.35
N ILE A 10 -73.42 -37.22 27.26
CA ILE A 10 -72.71 -35.95 27.03
C ILE A 10 -73.29 -35.26 25.82
N HIS A 11 -73.92 -34.12 26.10
CA HIS A 11 -74.41 -33.15 25.15
C HIS A 11 -73.33 -32.77 24.07
N ARG A 12 -73.73 -32.86 22.82
CA ARG A 12 -73.05 -32.31 21.67
C ARG A 12 -72.97 -30.79 21.79
N PHE A 13 -71.82 -30.27 22.14
CA PHE A 13 -71.47 -28.87 21.86
C PHE A 13 -70.68 -28.83 20.53
N GLY A 14 -71.32 -28.35 19.50
CA GLY A 14 -70.72 -28.08 18.21
C GLY A 14 -69.81 -26.85 18.29
N ILE A 15 -68.51 -27.09 18.37
CA ILE A 15 -67.49 -26.02 18.22
C ILE A 15 -67.16 -25.90 16.73
N THR A 16 -67.73 -24.89 16.09
CA THR A 16 -67.35 -24.47 14.73
C THR A 16 -65.97 -23.86 14.76
N CYS A 17 -64.97 -24.61 14.38
CA CYS A 17 -63.60 -24.15 14.23
C CYS A 17 -63.49 -23.25 13.00
N ARG A 18 -63.61 -21.95 13.20
CA ARG A 18 -63.29 -20.94 12.16
C ARG A 18 -61.80 -20.97 11.90
N ARG A 19 -61.40 -21.47 10.75
CA ARG A 19 -60.01 -21.40 10.28
C ARG A 19 -59.69 -19.94 9.97
N VAL A 20 -58.94 -19.30 10.86
CA VAL A 20 -58.34 -17.99 10.59
C VAL A 20 -57.11 -18.25 9.74
N ALA A 21 -57.18 -17.95 8.43
CA ALA A 21 -56.02 -17.97 7.57
C ALA A 21 -55.18 -16.72 7.87
N VAL A 22 -54.06 -16.92 8.59
CA VAL A 22 -53.06 -15.87 8.76
C VAL A 22 -52.22 -15.83 7.47
N ALA A 23 -52.45 -14.82 6.66
CA ALA A 23 -51.63 -14.52 5.50
C ALA A 23 -50.26 -14.00 6.00
N VAL A 24 -49.23 -14.81 5.98
CA VAL A 24 -47.86 -14.38 6.24
C VAL A 24 -47.36 -13.69 4.97
N THR A 25 -47.38 -12.36 4.98
CA THR A 25 -46.76 -11.57 3.93
C THR A 25 -45.24 -11.64 4.11
N VAL A 26 -44.56 -12.44 3.31
CA VAL A 26 -43.09 -12.48 3.24
C VAL A 26 -42.65 -11.19 2.56
N ILE A 27 -42.18 -10.21 3.30
CA ILE A 27 -41.52 -9.01 2.76
C ILE A 27 -40.13 -9.46 2.29
N SER A 28 -39.97 -9.68 0.99
CA SER A 28 -38.67 -9.91 0.36
C SER A 28 -37.88 -8.61 0.40
N VAL A 29 -36.98 -8.47 1.36
CA VAL A 29 -35.99 -7.39 1.36
C VAL A 29 -34.96 -7.75 0.29
N SER A 30 -35.11 -7.16 -0.90
CA SER A 30 -34.08 -7.22 -1.93
C SER A 30 -32.87 -6.44 -1.43
N LEU A 31 -31.83 -7.13 -0.95
CA LEU A 31 -30.52 -6.54 -0.79
C LEU A 31 -30.03 -6.14 -2.18
N HIS A 32 -30.19 -4.87 -2.51
CA HIS A 32 -29.46 -4.29 -3.63
C HIS A 32 -28.00 -4.28 -3.22
N ALA A 33 -27.20 -5.22 -3.71
CA ALA A 33 -25.76 -5.08 -3.74
C ALA A 33 -25.51 -3.79 -4.52
N GLY A 34 -25.15 -2.71 -3.81
CA GLY A 34 -24.81 -1.45 -4.43
C GLY A 34 -23.70 -1.72 -5.44
N ALA A 35 -23.95 -1.50 -6.72
CA ALA A 35 -22.92 -1.54 -7.74
C ALA A 35 -21.83 -0.54 -7.32
N GLU A 36 -20.63 -1.04 -7.02
CA GLU A 36 -19.49 -0.19 -6.73
C GLU A 36 -19.26 0.73 -7.92
N ALA A 37 -19.07 2.01 -7.68
CA ALA A 37 -18.83 2.96 -8.76
C ALA A 37 -17.57 2.51 -9.54
N PRO A 38 -17.53 2.65 -10.88
CA PRO A 38 -16.37 2.26 -11.66
C PRO A 38 -15.13 3.01 -11.18
N ASP A 39 -13.97 2.32 -11.16
CA ASP A 39 -12.69 2.91 -10.81
C ASP A 39 -12.40 4.15 -11.69
N ARG A 40 -11.95 5.22 -11.06
CA ARG A 40 -11.49 6.42 -11.77
C ARG A 40 -10.22 6.12 -12.56
N ASP A 41 -10.02 6.83 -13.67
CA ASP A 41 -8.79 6.71 -14.46
C ASP A 41 -7.56 7.14 -13.65
N GLY A 42 -6.50 6.32 -13.73
CA GLY A 42 -5.24 6.58 -13.04
C GLY A 42 -4.58 7.90 -13.46
N THR A 43 -4.75 8.33 -14.71
CA THR A 43 -4.28 9.65 -15.19
C THR A 43 -5.00 10.76 -14.46
N GLN A 44 -6.31 10.68 -14.37
CA GLN A 44 -7.10 11.68 -13.67
C GLN A 44 -6.68 11.79 -12.20
N ILE A 45 -6.55 10.67 -11.49
CA ILE A 45 -6.13 10.69 -10.08
C ILE A 45 -4.72 11.26 -9.95
N ALA A 46 -3.78 10.83 -10.79
CA ALA A 46 -2.40 11.29 -10.74
C ALA A 46 -2.28 12.81 -10.95
N THR A 47 -3.03 13.36 -11.92
CA THR A 47 -2.92 14.78 -12.29
C THR A 47 -3.76 15.72 -11.41
N THR A 48 -4.80 15.23 -10.73
CA THR A 48 -5.65 16.06 -9.87
C THR A 48 -5.38 15.90 -8.38
N VAL A 49 -4.93 14.72 -7.95
CA VAL A 49 -4.71 14.42 -6.52
C VAL A 49 -3.23 14.39 -6.17
N CYS A 50 -2.42 13.67 -6.97
CA CYS A 50 -1.02 13.42 -6.62
C CYS A 50 -0.09 14.56 -7.07
N ALA A 51 -0.47 15.28 -8.12
CA ALA A 51 0.39 16.25 -8.82
C ALA A 51 0.90 17.39 -7.94
N ALA A 52 0.08 17.88 -6.99
CA ALA A 52 0.45 19.00 -6.13
C ALA A 52 1.75 18.77 -5.34
N CYS A 53 2.03 17.51 -4.97
CA CYS A 53 3.21 17.14 -4.19
C CYS A 53 4.26 16.37 -4.99
N HIS A 54 3.83 15.57 -5.98
CA HIS A 54 4.71 14.68 -6.72
C HIS A 54 5.00 15.13 -8.16
N GLY A 55 4.38 16.23 -8.61
CA GLY A 55 4.41 16.66 -10.01
C GLY A 55 3.44 15.86 -10.89
N MET A 56 2.94 16.47 -11.96
CA MET A 56 1.98 15.85 -12.87
C MET A 56 2.53 14.55 -13.50
N ASP A 57 3.81 14.55 -13.79
CA ASP A 57 4.54 13.43 -14.38
C ASP A 57 5.34 12.60 -13.35
N GLY A 58 5.12 12.84 -12.06
CA GLY A 58 5.84 12.15 -10.99
C GLY A 58 7.28 12.65 -10.78
N ASN A 59 7.68 13.75 -11.39
CA ASN A 59 8.95 14.41 -11.13
C ASN A 59 8.77 15.47 -10.03
N SER A 60 8.83 15.07 -8.78
CA SER A 60 8.67 15.97 -7.64
C SER A 60 9.74 17.06 -7.61
N MET A 61 9.33 18.27 -7.26
CA MET A 61 10.25 19.39 -7.02
C MET A 61 10.59 19.58 -5.53
N ILE A 62 10.04 18.74 -4.66
CA ILE A 62 10.18 18.82 -3.20
C ILE A 62 10.95 17.63 -2.72
N ALA A 63 12.10 17.85 -2.08
CA ALA A 63 13.02 16.78 -1.66
C ALA A 63 12.42 15.79 -0.64
N ALA A 64 11.44 16.23 0.15
CA ALA A 64 10.71 15.36 1.07
C ALA A 64 9.68 14.46 0.38
N ASN A 65 9.21 14.83 -0.81
CA ASN A 65 8.24 14.08 -1.59
C ASN A 65 8.96 13.26 -2.66
N PRO A 66 8.78 11.94 -2.73
CA PRO A 66 9.54 11.13 -3.68
C PRO A 66 9.14 11.39 -5.13
N HIS A 67 10.11 11.22 -6.02
CA HIS A 67 9.81 10.97 -7.42
C HIS A 67 9.01 9.68 -7.56
N LEU A 68 7.93 9.72 -8.36
CA LEU A 68 7.10 8.57 -8.71
C LEU A 68 7.35 8.09 -10.13
N ALA A 69 7.90 8.96 -10.98
CA ALA A 69 8.25 8.64 -12.37
C ALA A 69 9.20 7.43 -12.44
N GLN A 70 8.92 6.51 -13.38
CA GLN A 70 9.64 5.24 -13.58
C GLN A 70 9.62 4.28 -12.38
N GLN A 71 8.81 4.52 -11.36
CA GLN A 71 8.63 3.55 -10.28
C GLN A 71 7.69 2.43 -10.73
N SER A 72 7.92 1.20 -10.28
CA SER A 72 7.07 0.09 -10.69
C SER A 72 5.62 0.28 -10.22
N GLU A 73 4.68 -0.10 -11.07
CA GLU A 73 3.24 -0.09 -10.80
C GLU A 73 2.92 -0.80 -9.48
N GLN A 74 3.43 -2.02 -9.34
CA GLN A 74 3.18 -2.87 -8.19
C GLN A 74 3.69 -2.24 -6.89
N TYR A 75 4.87 -1.59 -6.95
CA TYR A 75 5.42 -0.92 -5.79
C TYR A 75 4.56 0.28 -5.38
N ILE A 76 4.14 1.12 -6.32
CA ILE A 76 3.27 2.27 -6.01
C ILE A 76 1.96 1.78 -5.42
N ALA A 77 1.29 0.80 -6.05
CA ALA A 77 0.05 0.24 -5.56
C ALA A 77 0.19 -0.34 -4.13
N ALA A 78 1.27 -1.09 -3.88
CA ALA A 78 1.56 -1.64 -2.56
C ALA A 78 1.83 -0.55 -1.50
N GLN A 79 2.51 0.55 -1.86
CA GLN A 79 2.73 1.65 -0.93
C GLN A 79 1.43 2.40 -0.63
N LEU A 80 0.56 2.64 -1.61
CA LEU A 80 -0.76 3.25 -1.39
C LEU A 80 -1.62 2.37 -0.47
N ALA A 81 -1.65 1.07 -0.71
CA ALA A 81 -2.34 0.11 0.17
C ALA A 81 -1.76 0.10 1.60
N ALA A 82 -0.43 0.18 1.74
CA ALA A 82 0.23 0.25 3.04
C ALA A 82 -0.10 1.55 3.80
N TYR A 83 -0.21 2.68 3.12
CA TYR A 83 -0.69 3.93 3.72
C TYR A 83 -2.15 3.82 4.13
N LYS A 84 -3.02 3.34 3.25
CA LYS A 84 -4.46 3.16 3.54
C LYS A 84 -4.71 2.27 4.75
N SER A 85 -3.96 1.18 4.89
CA SER A 85 -4.07 0.24 6.02
C SER A 85 -3.37 0.70 7.30
N GLY A 86 -2.56 1.77 7.25
CA GLY A 86 -1.72 2.20 8.38
C GLY A 86 -0.44 1.36 8.57
N ALA A 87 -0.16 0.37 7.71
CA ALA A 87 1.09 -0.40 7.77
C ALA A 87 2.33 0.45 7.46
N ARG A 88 2.14 1.56 6.74
CA ARG A 88 3.11 2.62 6.55
C ARG A 88 2.52 3.94 7.04
N VAL A 89 3.15 4.54 8.05
CA VAL A 89 2.61 5.74 8.70
C VAL A 89 3.12 7.00 8.01
N ASN A 90 2.19 7.79 7.48
CA ASN A 90 2.37 9.17 7.05
C ASN A 90 0.98 9.80 6.97
N PRO A 91 0.63 10.77 7.83
CA PRO A 91 -0.73 11.31 7.90
C PRO A 91 -1.25 11.89 6.58
N ILE A 92 -0.38 12.57 5.83
CA ILE A 92 -0.75 13.15 4.53
C ILE A 92 -1.08 12.02 3.54
N MET A 93 -0.16 11.05 3.39
CA MET A 93 -0.36 9.96 2.44
C MET A 93 -1.48 9.00 2.84
N GLN A 94 -1.76 8.84 4.16
CA GLN A 94 -2.92 8.10 4.63
C GLN A 94 -4.23 8.76 4.17
N GLY A 95 -4.32 10.09 4.32
CA GLY A 95 -5.46 10.86 3.80
C GLY A 95 -5.62 10.73 2.29
N MET A 96 -4.52 10.83 1.53
CA MET A 96 -4.55 10.70 0.06
C MET A 96 -4.95 9.28 -0.40
N ALA A 97 -4.54 8.25 0.32
CA ALA A 97 -4.83 6.86 -0.04
C ALA A 97 -6.19 6.35 0.47
N ALA A 98 -6.79 7.02 1.46
CA ALA A 98 -7.99 6.55 2.16
C ALA A 98 -9.16 6.23 1.21
N GLY A 99 -9.42 7.11 0.23
CA GLY A 99 -10.51 6.98 -0.73
C GLY A 99 -10.21 6.17 -1.98
N LEU A 100 -8.98 5.63 -2.12
CA LEU A 100 -8.62 4.87 -3.31
C LEU A 100 -9.06 3.41 -3.22
N THR A 101 -9.61 2.87 -4.32
CA THR A 101 -9.84 1.43 -4.48
C THR A 101 -8.53 0.72 -4.84
N PRO A 102 -8.44 -0.62 -4.69
CA PRO A 102 -7.28 -1.37 -5.17
C PRO A 102 -7.03 -1.23 -6.69
N GLY A 103 -8.11 -1.11 -7.49
CA GLY A 103 -8.02 -0.85 -8.93
C GLY A 103 -7.42 0.52 -9.22
N GLU A 104 -7.89 1.57 -8.56
CA GLU A 104 -7.34 2.92 -8.68
C GLU A 104 -5.87 3.02 -8.25
N MET A 105 -5.47 2.30 -7.18
CA MET A 105 -4.06 2.25 -6.77
C MET A 105 -3.16 1.66 -7.85
N LYS A 106 -3.61 0.59 -8.54
CA LYS A 106 -2.91 0.01 -9.68
C LYS A 106 -2.89 0.97 -10.87
N ALA A 107 -4.01 1.60 -11.20
CA ALA A 107 -4.10 2.55 -12.30
C ALA A 107 -3.16 3.75 -12.11
N VAL A 108 -3.07 4.31 -10.90
CA VAL A 108 -2.09 5.36 -10.53
C VAL A 108 -0.66 4.84 -10.66
N GLY A 109 -0.40 3.62 -10.19
CA GLY A 109 0.91 2.98 -10.33
C GLY A 109 1.31 2.82 -11.80
N ALA A 110 0.40 2.34 -12.64
CA ALA A 110 0.60 2.17 -14.08
C ALA A 110 0.86 3.52 -14.78
N TYR A 111 0.19 4.59 -14.35
CA TYR A 111 0.43 5.94 -14.88
C TYR A 111 1.87 6.39 -14.62
N PHE A 112 2.33 6.38 -13.37
CA PHE A 112 3.68 6.84 -13.02
C PHE A 112 4.79 5.92 -13.51
N ALA A 113 4.54 4.62 -13.66
CA ALA A 113 5.50 3.68 -14.22
C ALA A 113 5.90 4.01 -15.67
N LYS A 114 4.98 4.60 -16.44
CA LYS A 114 5.20 5.03 -17.85
C LYS A 114 5.88 6.39 -17.96
N GLN A 115 5.92 7.18 -16.87
CA GLN A 115 6.51 8.50 -16.92
C GLN A 115 8.04 8.41 -16.90
N ARG A 116 8.70 9.37 -17.58
CA ARG A 116 10.15 9.48 -17.57
C ARG A 116 10.61 10.25 -16.33
N LEU A 117 11.62 9.73 -15.63
CA LEU A 117 12.33 10.51 -14.60
C LEU A 117 13.23 11.56 -15.32
N ALA A 118 12.66 12.71 -15.61
CA ALA A 118 13.31 13.78 -16.38
C ALA A 118 14.21 14.68 -15.51
N LYS A 119 13.90 14.76 -14.21
CA LYS A 119 14.61 15.60 -13.23
C LYS A 119 15.11 14.75 -12.06
N PRO A 120 16.02 13.79 -12.31
CA PRO A 120 16.56 12.98 -11.20
C PRO A 120 17.33 13.87 -10.24
N ALA A 121 17.31 13.52 -8.96
CA ALA A 121 18.17 14.14 -7.97
C ALA A 121 19.66 13.94 -8.30
N ILE A 122 20.50 14.77 -7.73
CA ILE A 122 21.95 14.69 -7.89
C ILE A 122 22.63 14.53 -6.53
N ALA A 123 23.76 13.84 -6.48
CA ALA A 123 24.61 13.82 -5.32
C ALA A 123 25.21 15.21 -5.06
N LYS A 124 25.08 15.70 -3.83
CA LYS A 124 25.58 17.01 -3.42
C LYS A 124 26.98 16.91 -2.81
N ASP A 125 27.29 15.78 -2.17
CA ASP A 125 28.58 15.48 -1.55
C ASP A 125 29.24 14.30 -2.26
N LYS A 126 30.28 14.61 -3.06
CA LYS A 126 31.02 13.60 -3.82
C LYS A 126 31.73 12.59 -2.94
N LYS A 127 32.31 13.02 -1.79
CA LYS A 127 33.02 12.13 -0.88
C LYS A 127 32.04 11.15 -0.26
N LEU A 128 30.93 11.66 0.24
CA LEU A 128 29.89 10.84 0.83
C LEU A 128 29.26 9.89 -0.18
N ALA A 129 29.04 10.33 -1.42
CA ALA A 129 28.56 9.47 -2.50
C ALA A 129 29.54 8.33 -2.84
N LEU A 130 30.86 8.56 -2.79
CA LEU A 130 31.85 7.50 -2.99
C LEU A 130 31.85 6.47 -1.85
N GLU A 131 31.67 6.91 -0.62
CA GLU A 131 31.47 6.00 0.52
C GLU A 131 30.20 5.15 0.33
N GLY A 132 29.09 5.79 -0.08
CA GLY A 132 27.84 5.11 -0.42
C GLY A 132 27.97 4.11 -1.57
N GLN A 133 28.79 4.43 -2.58
CA GLN A 133 29.09 3.54 -3.69
C GLN A 133 29.76 2.23 -3.23
N GLN A 134 30.68 2.31 -2.28
CA GLN A 134 31.32 1.12 -1.73
C GLN A 134 30.31 0.22 -1.03
N ILE A 135 29.46 0.80 -0.19
CA ILE A 135 28.41 0.04 0.49
C ILE A 135 27.41 -0.53 -0.54
N TRP A 136 27.01 0.26 -1.53
CA TRP A 136 26.08 -0.16 -2.58
C TRP A 136 26.57 -1.41 -3.32
N ARG A 137 27.87 -1.43 -3.70
CA ARG A 137 28.44 -2.49 -4.51
C ARG A 137 28.90 -3.71 -3.72
N ALA A 138 29.43 -3.51 -2.51
CA ALA A 138 30.07 -4.57 -1.73
C ALA A 138 29.32 -4.94 -0.44
N GLY A 139 28.36 -4.14 0.00
CA GLY A 139 27.76 -4.27 1.33
C GLY A 139 28.76 -3.97 2.45
N ILE A 140 28.47 -4.44 3.67
CA ILE A 140 29.35 -4.34 4.84
C ILE A 140 29.41 -5.69 5.51
N LYS A 141 30.36 -6.53 5.09
CA LYS A 141 30.47 -7.93 5.53
C LYS A 141 30.44 -8.10 7.06
N LYS A 142 31.19 -7.27 7.78
CA LYS A 142 31.26 -7.33 9.26
C LYS A 142 29.97 -6.97 9.98
N LEU A 143 29.01 -6.36 9.28
CA LEU A 143 27.68 -6.00 9.80
C LEU A 143 26.57 -6.86 9.17
N ASP A 144 26.92 -7.85 8.37
CA ASP A 144 25.95 -8.66 7.65
C ASP A 144 24.98 -7.83 6.78
N VAL A 145 25.48 -6.71 6.23
CA VAL A 145 24.73 -5.88 5.30
C VAL A 145 25.09 -6.31 3.88
N PRO A 146 24.12 -6.85 3.12
CA PRO A 146 24.38 -7.27 1.74
C PRO A 146 24.60 -6.07 0.82
N ALA A 147 25.19 -6.31 -0.35
CA ALA A 147 25.29 -5.30 -1.40
C ALA A 147 23.88 -4.89 -1.87
N CYS A 148 23.57 -3.60 -1.79
CA CYS A 148 22.25 -3.08 -2.19
C CYS A 148 21.97 -3.33 -3.69
N ALA A 149 23.03 -3.30 -4.50
CA ALA A 149 22.99 -3.61 -5.93
C ALA A 149 22.46 -5.02 -6.23
N GLY A 150 22.59 -5.97 -5.32
CA GLY A 150 22.09 -7.34 -5.50
C GLY A 150 20.57 -7.42 -5.65
N CYS A 151 19.84 -6.53 -4.98
CA CYS A 151 18.39 -6.48 -5.06
C CYS A 151 17.89 -5.30 -5.90
N HIS A 152 18.46 -4.11 -5.72
CA HIS A 152 18.01 -2.91 -6.43
C HIS A 152 18.65 -2.72 -7.82
N GLY A 153 19.52 -3.65 -8.23
CA GLY A 153 20.28 -3.57 -9.47
C GLY A 153 21.50 -2.64 -9.38
N PRO A 154 22.54 -2.83 -10.21
CA PRO A 154 23.77 -2.05 -10.16
C PRO A 154 23.53 -0.55 -10.41
N ALA A 155 22.58 -0.22 -11.28
CA ALA A 155 22.16 1.15 -11.59
C ALA A 155 20.97 1.62 -10.73
N GLY A 156 20.51 0.86 -9.74
CA GLY A 156 19.39 1.23 -8.89
C GLY A 156 18.04 1.30 -9.60
N ALA A 157 17.93 0.65 -10.75
CA ALA A 157 16.67 0.62 -11.54
C ALA A 157 15.57 -0.23 -10.90
N GLY A 158 15.95 -1.08 -9.94
CA GLY A 158 15.06 -2.05 -9.31
C GLY A 158 14.85 -3.29 -10.16
N ILE A 159 14.07 -4.21 -9.61
CA ILE A 159 13.52 -5.37 -10.31
C ILE A 159 12.00 -5.25 -10.19
N PRO A 160 11.28 -4.99 -11.29
CA PRO A 160 9.82 -4.77 -11.23
C PRO A 160 9.10 -5.85 -10.44
N ALA A 161 8.10 -5.44 -9.67
CA ALA A 161 7.32 -6.20 -8.71
C ALA A 161 8.09 -6.70 -7.46
N GLN A 162 9.40 -6.89 -7.52
CA GLN A 162 10.19 -7.40 -6.38
C GLN A 162 10.87 -6.29 -5.59
N TYR A 163 11.67 -5.46 -6.28
CA TYR A 163 12.47 -4.42 -5.66
C TYR A 163 12.26 -3.08 -6.34
N PRO A 164 12.04 -1.99 -5.59
CA PRO A 164 11.76 -0.69 -6.18
C PRO A 164 12.99 -0.07 -6.85
N ARG A 165 12.73 0.79 -7.84
CA ARG A 165 13.69 1.74 -8.34
C ARG A 165 14.07 2.73 -7.24
N VAL A 166 15.36 3.00 -7.09
CA VAL A 166 15.90 3.99 -6.13
C VAL A 166 16.86 4.98 -6.80
N ALA A 167 17.26 4.74 -8.05
CA ALA A 167 18.14 5.61 -8.80
C ALA A 167 17.52 6.98 -9.05
N GLY A 168 18.29 8.03 -8.81
CA GLY A 168 17.86 9.41 -9.02
C GLY A 168 16.78 9.90 -8.07
N GLN A 169 16.50 9.18 -6.99
CA GLN A 169 15.56 9.58 -5.96
C GLN A 169 16.18 10.64 -5.04
N TRP A 170 15.36 11.52 -4.47
CA TRP A 170 15.82 12.51 -3.51
C TRP A 170 16.57 11.88 -2.33
N GLY A 171 17.77 12.40 -2.04
CA GLY A 171 18.60 11.93 -0.92
C GLY A 171 17.88 12.05 0.42
N ASP A 172 17.21 13.18 0.64
CA ASP A 172 16.46 13.44 1.88
C ASP A 172 15.34 12.40 2.08
N TYR A 173 14.58 12.08 1.03
CA TYR A 173 13.54 11.05 1.08
C TYR A 173 14.12 9.65 1.32
N THR A 174 15.23 9.29 0.64
CA THR A 174 15.83 7.97 0.82
C THR A 174 16.47 7.79 2.19
N LEU A 175 17.06 8.84 2.74
CA LEU A 175 17.58 8.85 4.11
C LEU A 175 16.45 8.64 5.13
N ASP A 176 15.35 9.38 4.99
CA ASP A 176 14.19 9.23 5.85
C ASP A 176 13.59 7.82 5.75
N ALA A 177 13.46 7.30 4.53
CA ALA A 177 12.97 5.93 4.31
C ALA A 177 13.86 4.87 4.99
N LEU A 178 15.19 5.00 4.92
CA LEU A 178 16.12 4.10 5.61
C LEU A 178 15.98 4.21 7.14
N LYS A 179 15.85 5.42 7.67
CA LYS A 179 15.59 5.65 9.10
C LYS A 179 14.27 5.03 9.54
N GLN A 180 13.21 5.18 8.77
CA GLN A 180 11.91 4.58 9.05
C GLN A 180 11.97 3.04 9.08
N TYR A 181 12.71 2.41 8.15
CA TYR A 181 12.94 0.97 8.18
C TYR A 181 13.74 0.57 9.43
N ALA A 182 14.81 1.28 9.76
CA ALA A 182 15.61 0.99 10.94
C ALA A 182 14.80 1.11 12.24
N ALA A 183 13.95 2.12 12.35
CA ALA A 183 13.07 2.34 13.49
C ALA A 183 11.86 1.37 13.53
N GLY A 184 11.60 0.62 12.44
CA GLY A 184 10.43 -0.27 12.33
C GLY A 184 9.09 0.45 12.12
N THR A 185 9.08 1.78 11.93
CA THR A 185 7.87 2.55 11.61
C THR A 185 7.41 2.34 10.17
N ARG A 186 8.32 1.92 9.29
CA ARG A 186 8.03 1.38 7.97
C ARG A 186 8.37 -0.09 7.95
N LYS A 187 7.36 -0.96 7.93
CA LYS A 187 7.56 -2.40 8.01
C LYS A 187 7.93 -2.99 6.65
N ASN A 188 9.00 -3.76 6.60
CA ASN A 188 9.37 -4.59 5.45
C ASN A 188 10.34 -5.67 5.91
N VAL A 189 10.03 -6.93 5.64
CA VAL A 189 10.78 -8.09 6.12
C VAL A 189 12.23 -8.14 5.63
N MET A 190 12.54 -7.51 4.50
CA MET A 190 13.89 -7.45 3.93
C MET A 190 14.63 -6.18 4.35
N MET A 191 14.00 -5.01 4.19
CA MET A 191 14.68 -3.74 4.39
C MET A 191 14.89 -3.39 5.87
N GLN A 192 13.99 -3.80 6.76
CA GLN A 192 14.10 -3.50 8.17
C GLN A 192 15.38 -4.07 8.80
N PRO A 193 15.68 -5.38 8.72
CA PRO A 193 16.91 -5.92 9.31
C PRO A 193 18.18 -5.38 8.65
N ILE A 194 18.14 -5.00 7.38
CA ILE A 194 19.28 -4.38 6.69
C ILE A 194 19.52 -2.96 7.23
N ALA A 195 18.46 -2.15 7.27
CA ALA A 195 18.57 -0.76 7.72
C ALA A 195 18.95 -0.65 9.20
N GLN A 196 18.50 -1.56 10.07
CA GLN A 196 18.87 -1.59 11.48
C GLN A 196 20.37 -1.77 11.74
N ARG A 197 21.10 -2.33 10.79
CA ARG A 197 22.54 -2.55 10.88
C ARG A 197 23.38 -1.38 10.36
N LEU A 198 22.73 -0.40 9.73
CA LEU A 198 23.41 0.77 9.18
C LEU A 198 23.49 1.89 10.22
N SER A 199 24.66 2.52 10.31
CA SER A 199 24.79 3.79 11.02
C SER A 199 24.14 4.93 10.24
N GLU A 200 23.82 6.04 10.91
CA GLU A 200 23.25 7.23 10.23
C GLU A 200 24.19 7.76 9.14
N GLY A 201 25.52 7.74 9.38
CA GLY A 201 26.51 8.14 8.38
C GLY A 201 26.44 7.25 7.13
N GLN A 202 26.31 5.92 7.30
CA GLN A 202 26.17 4.97 6.19
C GLN A 202 24.85 5.17 5.44
N MET A 203 23.75 5.47 6.14
CA MET A 203 22.47 5.80 5.49
C MET A 203 22.57 7.09 4.66
N LYS A 204 23.26 8.14 5.18
CA LYS A 204 23.52 9.38 4.45
C LYS A 204 24.36 9.12 3.20
N ALA A 205 25.44 8.33 3.33
CA ALA A 205 26.31 7.96 2.21
C ALA A 205 25.54 7.23 1.10
N LEU A 206 24.72 6.24 1.48
CA LEU A 206 23.86 5.52 0.54
C LEU A 206 22.85 6.43 -0.15
N SER A 207 22.24 7.36 0.61
CA SER A 207 21.25 8.30 0.07
C SER A 207 21.87 9.25 -0.94
N GLU A 208 23.06 9.77 -0.69
CA GLU A 208 23.83 10.58 -1.65
C GLU A 208 24.18 9.79 -2.91
N TYR A 209 24.64 8.55 -2.76
CA TYR A 209 24.94 7.72 -3.91
C TYR A 209 23.71 7.41 -4.76
N MET A 210 22.58 7.03 -4.14
CA MET A 210 21.33 6.75 -4.85
C MET A 210 20.79 7.97 -5.60
N ALA A 211 20.94 9.17 -5.04
CA ALA A 211 20.57 10.41 -5.72
C ALA A 211 21.38 10.61 -7.02
N GLY A 212 22.64 10.21 -7.03
CA GLY A 212 23.54 10.30 -8.19
C GLY A 212 23.42 9.15 -9.20
N LEU A 213 22.75 8.03 -8.87
CA LEU A 213 22.60 6.88 -9.76
C LEU A 213 21.74 7.18 -11.00
N ARG A 214 22.16 6.62 -12.13
CA ARG A 214 21.47 6.73 -13.43
C ARG A 214 21.28 5.36 -14.05
#